data_1a00c6db3022e4874a3ca8ee9c2ea0a1
#
_entry.id   1a00c6db3022e4874a3ca8ee9c2ea0a1
#
_cell.length_a   1.000
_cell.length_b   1.000
_cell.length_c   1.000
_cell.angle_alpha   90.00
_cell.angle_beta   90.00
_cell.angle_gamma   90.00
#
_symmetry.space_group_name_H-M   'P 1'
#
loop_
_entity.id
_entity.type
_entity.pdbx_description
1 polymer ?
#
loop_
_entity_poly.entity_id
_entity_poly.type
_entity_poly.pdbx_seq_one_letter_code
_entity_poly.pdbx_strand_id
1 'polypeptide(L)'
;MSKVLVLGSTGYVGSRLVERLIEQGYNVRAGWRTKSKLDEQPWKDYPKVNPVKVDVLDIEQLKQALAGCDIVYYLIHSMYSGNSFEELDRQAAENTIKAADEEDIKRIIYLGGLGEESDRLSRHLRSRKEVERILRSGKTPVTTFQAAMIIGPGSASFEIMRYLVNRLPVMITPEWVRTKTQPISIEDTIQYLVGCLTKSETLGETFDIGGPEVTTYQDLMTTYAFEAGLVKRFEFPIPLLTPSLSSYWVELVTPVRATIARPLIEGLSQETTCREHRIREIIPRKLLTIKESIQQTLLEIDGSIYEKSVTRRTLFRLK
;
A
#
# COMPACT_ATOMS: atom_id res chain seq x y z
N MET A 1 0.79 5.25 27.03
CA MET A 1 0.57 5.26 25.55
C MET A 1 0.33 3.85 25.09
N SER A 2 -0.62 3.66 24.18
CA SER A 2 -0.95 2.35 23.63
C SER A 2 0.25 1.71 22.95
N LYS A 3 0.42 0.40 23.12
CA LYS A 3 1.43 -0.40 22.44
C LYS A 3 0.86 -0.92 21.13
N VAL A 4 1.53 -0.62 20.05
CA VAL A 4 1.05 -0.87 18.69
C VAL A 4 1.89 -1.93 18.01
N LEU A 5 1.27 -2.99 17.48
CA LEU A 5 1.92 -3.95 16.58
C LEU A 5 1.65 -3.55 15.14
N VAL A 6 2.71 -3.51 14.31
CA VAL A 6 2.58 -3.33 12.85
C VAL A 6 2.98 -4.63 12.15
N LEU A 7 2.00 -5.42 11.70
CA LEU A 7 2.22 -6.57 10.83
C LEU A 7 2.45 -6.07 9.40
N GLY A 8 3.56 -6.49 8.79
CA GLY A 8 4.02 -5.97 7.50
C GLY A 8 4.84 -4.68 7.60
N SER A 9 5.49 -4.44 8.74
CA SER A 9 6.31 -3.26 9.04
C SER A 9 7.45 -3.01 8.04
N THR A 10 7.96 -4.03 7.38
CA THR A 10 9.03 -3.94 6.36
C THR A 10 8.49 -3.74 4.94
N GLY A 11 7.18 -3.59 4.78
CA GLY A 11 6.53 -3.29 3.51
C GLY A 11 6.50 -1.80 3.21
N TYR A 12 6.01 -1.45 2.01
CA TYR A 12 5.95 -0.06 1.53
C TYR A 12 5.19 0.90 2.47
N VAL A 13 3.95 0.57 2.82
CA VAL A 13 3.14 1.37 3.75
C VAL A 13 3.63 1.19 5.19
N GLY A 14 3.93 -0.06 5.57
CA GLY A 14 4.29 -0.40 6.95
C GLY A 14 5.56 0.30 7.44
N SER A 15 6.59 0.43 6.60
CA SER A 15 7.81 1.13 6.98
C SER A 15 7.56 2.61 7.32
N ARG A 16 6.84 3.32 6.44
CA ARG A 16 6.47 4.73 6.64
C ARG A 16 5.54 4.92 7.84
N LEU A 17 4.64 3.96 8.06
CA LEU A 17 3.76 3.98 9.22
C LEU A 17 4.54 3.85 10.54
N VAL A 18 5.53 2.95 10.60
CA VAL A 18 6.39 2.80 11.80
C VAL A 18 7.07 4.12 12.13
N GLU A 19 7.70 4.78 11.15
CA GLU A 19 8.34 6.09 11.34
C GLU A 19 7.36 7.13 11.89
N ARG A 20 6.19 7.25 11.27
CA ARG A 20 5.17 8.22 11.69
C ARG A 20 4.62 7.93 13.10
N LEU A 21 4.42 6.67 13.46
CA LEU A 21 3.98 6.29 14.80
C LEU A 21 5.02 6.67 15.88
N ILE A 22 6.30 6.49 15.58
CA ILE A 22 7.41 6.87 16.48
C ILE A 22 7.45 8.38 16.68
N GLU A 23 7.31 9.16 15.60
CA GLU A 23 7.24 10.63 15.64
C GLU A 23 6.08 11.12 16.52
N GLN A 24 4.94 10.42 16.49
CA GLN A 24 3.78 10.69 17.34
C GLN A 24 3.92 10.12 18.77
N GLY A 25 5.07 9.53 19.10
CA GLY A 25 5.39 9.08 20.45
C GLY A 25 4.94 7.67 20.81
N TYR A 26 4.35 6.90 19.90
CA TYR A 26 3.91 5.53 20.17
C TYR A 26 5.10 4.57 20.38
N ASN A 27 4.87 3.53 21.19
CA ASN A 27 5.77 2.38 21.27
C ASN A 27 5.36 1.37 20.24
N VAL A 28 6.23 1.09 19.28
CA VAL A 28 5.92 0.25 18.12
C VAL A 28 6.62 -1.10 18.23
N ARG A 29 5.84 -2.17 18.19
CA ARG A 29 6.33 -3.51 17.90
C ARG A 29 6.26 -3.71 16.38
N ALA A 30 7.44 -3.83 15.76
CA ALA A 30 7.55 -3.94 14.30
C ALA A 30 7.68 -5.42 13.89
N GLY A 31 6.59 -6.00 13.36
CA GLY A 31 6.55 -7.40 12.91
C GLY A 31 7.29 -7.60 11.59
N TRP A 32 8.30 -8.45 11.57
CA TRP A 32 9.08 -8.78 10.38
C TRP A 32 9.21 -10.28 10.16
N ARG A 33 9.34 -10.70 8.89
CA ARG A 33 9.55 -12.11 8.51
C ARG A 33 10.95 -12.36 7.94
N THR A 34 11.42 -11.46 7.08
CA THR A 34 12.68 -11.61 6.36
C THR A 34 13.75 -10.66 6.93
N LYS A 35 14.85 -11.23 7.45
CA LYS A 35 15.92 -10.46 8.12
C LYS A 35 16.53 -9.37 7.22
N SER A 36 16.82 -9.69 5.95
CA SER A 36 17.39 -8.70 5.03
C SER A 36 16.49 -7.48 4.84
N LYS A 37 15.15 -7.66 4.82
CA LYS A 37 14.20 -6.53 4.74
C LYS A 37 14.17 -5.70 6.02
N LEU A 38 14.36 -6.32 7.19
CA LEU A 38 14.49 -5.57 8.45
C LEU A 38 15.77 -4.75 8.46
N ASP A 39 16.89 -5.32 7.99
CA ASP A 39 18.19 -4.65 8.00
C ASP A 39 18.22 -3.40 7.11
N GLU A 40 17.33 -3.32 6.12
CA GLU A 40 17.15 -2.16 5.25
C GLU A 40 16.30 -1.04 5.89
N GLN A 41 15.66 -1.29 7.05
CA GLN A 41 14.76 -0.31 7.66
C GLN A 41 15.51 0.76 8.45
N PRO A 42 15.22 2.06 8.22
CA PRO A 42 15.91 3.15 8.90
C PRO A 42 15.58 3.19 10.40
N TRP A 43 14.41 2.72 10.79
CA TRP A 43 13.90 2.76 12.16
C TRP A 43 14.28 1.56 13.03
N LYS A 44 14.97 0.54 12.51
CA LYS A 44 15.19 -0.74 13.21
C LYS A 44 15.86 -0.60 14.58
N ASP A 45 16.71 0.40 14.74
CA ASP A 45 17.50 0.63 15.96
C ASP A 45 16.94 1.80 16.82
N TYR A 46 15.73 2.30 16.50
CA TYR A 46 15.14 3.39 17.29
C TYR A 46 14.63 2.91 18.63
N PRO A 47 14.86 3.67 19.73
CA PRO A 47 14.54 3.23 21.10
C PRO A 47 13.08 2.86 21.36
N LYS A 48 12.14 3.44 20.58
CA LYS A 48 10.70 3.16 20.67
C LYS A 48 10.24 2.02 19.76
N VAL A 49 11.14 1.39 19.01
CA VAL A 49 10.85 0.27 18.14
C VAL A 49 11.37 -1.02 18.76
N ASN A 50 10.49 -2.01 18.81
CA ASN A 50 10.84 -3.39 19.17
C ASN A 50 10.59 -4.30 17.95
N PRO A 51 11.63 -4.61 17.16
CA PRO A 51 11.48 -5.54 16.03
C PRO A 51 11.21 -6.96 16.55
N VAL A 52 10.12 -7.57 16.08
CA VAL A 52 9.72 -8.93 16.45
C VAL A 52 9.60 -9.79 15.20
N LYS A 53 10.29 -10.94 15.21
CA LYS A 53 10.11 -11.93 14.12
C LYS A 53 8.73 -12.57 14.25
N VAL A 54 7.94 -12.50 13.17
CA VAL A 54 6.60 -13.09 13.12
C VAL A 54 6.27 -13.54 11.69
N ASP A 55 5.84 -14.79 11.56
CA ASP A 55 5.16 -15.28 10.38
C ASP A 55 3.66 -15.37 10.73
N VAL A 56 2.83 -14.64 9.99
CA VAL A 56 1.37 -14.61 10.20
C VAL A 56 0.68 -15.95 9.89
N LEU A 57 1.37 -16.86 9.24
CA LEU A 57 0.91 -18.24 9.02
C LEU A 57 1.14 -19.15 10.24
N ASP A 58 1.95 -18.70 11.21
CA ASP A 58 2.21 -19.36 12.48
C ASP A 58 1.46 -18.65 13.60
N ILE A 59 0.40 -19.27 14.09
CA ILE A 59 -0.48 -18.69 15.10
C ILE A 59 0.22 -18.44 16.45
N GLU A 60 1.19 -19.29 16.83
CA GLU A 60 1.91 -19.15 18.09
C GLU A 60 2.89 -17.95 18.03
N GLN A 61 3.55 -17.73 16.90
CA GLN A 61 4.33 -16.52 16.68
C GLN A 61 3.46 -15.28 16.70
N LEU A 62 2.24 -15.33 16.13
CA LEU A 62 1.28 -14.22 16.18
C LEU A 62 0.87 -13.90 17.61
N LYS A 63 0.47 -14.88 18.42
CA LYS A 63 0.11 -14.68 19.85
C LYS A 63 1.27 -14.02 20.60
N GLN A 64 2.48 -14.52 20.47
CA GLN A 64 3.67 -13.92 21.09
C GLN A 64 3.90 -12.49 20.63
N ALA A 65 3.68 -12.19 19.34
CA ALA A 65 3.81 -10.85 18.80
C ALA A 65 2.69 -9.91 19.27
N LEU A 66 1.49 -10.41 19.53
CA LEU A 66 0.33 -9.66 20.00
C LEU A 66 0.34 -9.41 21.50
N ALA A 67 0.93 -10.32 22.28
CA ALA A 67 0.90 -10.29 23.76
C ALA A 67 1.22 -8.90 24.34
N GLY A 68 0.26 -8.33 25.05
CA GLY A 68 0.35 -7.01 25.67
C GLY A 68 0.38 -5.83 24.69
N CYS A 69 -0.06 -6.01 23.46
CA CYS A 69 -0.38 -4.93 22.53
C CYS A 69 -1.84 -4.49 22.70
N ASP A 70 -2.13 -3.23 22.41
CA ASP A 70 -3.50 -2.71 22.40
C ASP A 70 -4.08 -2.69 20.99
N ILE A 71 -3.26 -2.42 19.98
CA ILE A 71 -3.66 -2.13 18.61
C ILE A 71 -2.79 -2.88 17.62
N VAL A 72 -3.39 -3.39 16.56
CA VAL A 72 -2.70 -4.08 15.47
C VAL A 72 -2.99 -3.40 14.15
N TYR A 73 -1.95 -3.04 13.40
CA TYR A 73 -2.06 -2.75 11.98
C TYR A 73 -1.85 -4.03 11.18
N TYR A 74 -2.83 -4.38 10.37
CA TYR A 74 -2.74 -5.50 9.44
C TYR A 74 -2.46 -4.98 8.03
N LEU A 75 -1.16 -5.01 7.64
CA LEU A 75 -0.67 -4.53 6.34
C LEU A 75 -0.03 -5.67 5.53
N ILE A 76 -0.46 -6.90 5.80
CA ILE A 76 0.03 -8.09 5.10
C ILE A 76 -0.65 -8.23 3.74
N HIS A 77 0.14 -8.63 2.76
CA HIS A 77 -0.34 -9.00 1.44
C HIS A 77 0.63 -9.98 0.77
N SER A 78 0.09 -11.11 0.30
CA SER A 78 0.88 -12.24 -0.21
C SER A 78 1.10 -12.24 -1.73
N MET A 79 0.89 -11.11 -2.43
CA MET A 79 0.99 -11.01 -3.91
C MET A 79 2.28 -11.59 -4.50
N TYR A 80 3.38 -11.54 -3.74
CA TYR A 80 4.66 -12.11 -4.18
C TYR A 80 4.67 -13.65 -4.21
N SER A 81 3.65 -14.30 -3.67
CA SER A 81 3.53 -15.78 -3.60
C SER A 81 2.88 -16.40 -4.84
N GLY A 82 2.67 -15.62 -5.90
CA GLY A 82 2.12 -16.10 -7.16
C GLY A 82 0.65 -16.55 -7.06
N ASN A 83 0.32 -17.73 -7.63
CA ASN A 83 -1.08 -18.16 -7.76
C ASN A 83 -1.75 -18.57 -6.43
N SER A 84 -1.00 -18.79 -5.36
CA SER A 84 -1.51 -19.18 -4.03
C SER A 84 -1.77 -18.00 -3.09
N PHE A 85 -1.64 -16.76 -3.55
CA PHE A 85 -1.71 -15.59 -2.67
C PHE A 85 -3.07 -15.46 -1.96
N GLU A 86 -4.18 -15.81 -2.63
CA GLU A 86 -5.55 -15.73 -2.06
C GLU A 86 -5.69 -16.66 -0.85
N GLU A 87 -5.17 -17.88 -0.93
CA GLU A 87 -5.21 -18.84 0.17
C GLU A 87 -4.31 -18.41 1.34
N LEU A 88 -3.11 -17.92 1.03
CA LEU A 88 -2.19 -17.40 2.05
C LEU A 88 -2.73 -16.16 2.75
N ASP A 89 -3.37 -15.26 2.01
CA ASP A 89 -4.02 -14.06 2.57
C ASP A 89 -5.20 -14.46 3.47
N ARG A 90 -5.99 -15.48 3.09
CA ARG A 90 -7.09 -16.03 3.89
C ARG A 90 -6.56 -16.60 5.20
N GLN A 91 -5.62 -17.54 5.15
CA GLN A 91 -5.05 -18.18 6.32
C GLN A 91 -4.39 -17.16 7.27
N ALA A 92 -3.67 -16.18 6.72
CA ALA A 92 -3.06 -15.10 7.50
C ALA A 92 -4.10 -14.25 8.24
N ALA A 93 -5.24 -13.95 7.61
CA ALA A 93 -6.33 -13.21 8.23
C ALA A 93 -7.03 -14.02 9.32
N GLU A 94 -7.32 -15.31 9.07
CA GLU A 94 -7.93 -16.23 10.04
C GLU A 94 -7.06 -16.38 11.29
N ASN A 95 -5.77 -16.61 11.11
CA ASN A 95 -4.82 -16.70 12.24
C ASN A 95 -4.77 -15.37 13.00
N THR A 96 -4.76 -14.25 12.29
CA THR A 96 -4.64 -12.92 12.93
C THR A 96 -5.87 -12.59 13.77
N ILE A 97 -7.09 -12.80 13.26
CA ILE A 97 -8.29 -12.50 14.04
C ILE A 97 -8.45 -13.43 15.23
N LYS A 98 -8.13 -14.71 15.06
CA LYS A 98 -8.16 -15.67 16.15
C LYS A 98 -7.16 -15.29 17.26
N ALA A 99 -5.91 -14.98 16.90
CA ALA A 99 -4.92 -14.57 17.88
C ALA A 99 -5.24 -13.22 18.52
N ALA A 100 -5.82 -12.26 17.78
CA ALA A 100 -6.25 -10.98 18.32
C ALA A 100 -7.39 -11.10 19.33
N ASP A 101 -8.34 -11.99 19.08
CA ASP A 101 -9.46 -12.27 20.00
C ASP A 101 -9.01 -12.99 21.28
N GLU A 102 -7.98 -13.85 21.21
CA GLU A 102 -7.41 -14.54 22.35
C GLU A 102 -6.51 -13.64 23.21
N GLU A 103 -5.85 -12.64 22.61
CA GLU A 103 -4.95 -11.69 23.28
C GLU A 103 -5.66 -10.38 23.67
N ASP A 104 -6.98 -10.31 23.60
CA ASP A 104 -7.82 -9.16 23.97
C ASP A 104 -7.40 -7.85 23.29
N ILE A 105 -7.04 -7.91 22.01
CA ILE A 105 -6.68 -6.76 21.21
C ILE A 105 -7.89 -5.82 21.10
N LYS A 106 -7.69 -4.54 21.39
CA LYS A 106 -8.76 -3.53 21.39
C LYS A 106 -9.18 -3.09 20.00
N ARG A 107 -8.28 -3.22 19.01
CA ARG A 107 -8.54 -2.73 17.65
C ARG A 107 -7.58 -3.33 16.64
N ILE A 108 -8.10 -3.75 15.49
CA ILE A 108 -7.32 -4.00 14.27
C ILE A 108 -7.55 -2.83 13.31
N ILE A 109 -6.49 -2.35 12.64
CA ILE A 109 -6.56 -1.36 11.57
C ILE A 109 -6.06 -2.03 10.31
N TYR A 110 -6.93 -2.10 9.30
CA TYR A 110 -6.68 -2.77 8.03
C TYR A 110 -6.68 -1.78 6.87
N LEU A 111 -5.71 -1.93 5.97
CA LEU A 111 -5.67 -1.19 4.70
C LEU A 111 -5.99 -2.15 3.55
N GLY A 112 -7.20 -2.03 3.02
CA GLY A 112 -7.72 -2.81 1.91
C GLY A 112 -7.71 -2.07 0.59
N GLY A 113 -8.28 -2.71 -0.45
CA GLY A 113 -8.45 -2.13 -1.77
C GLY A 113 -9.84 -1.52 -1.97
N LEU A 114 -9.90 -0.37 -2.64
CA LEU A 114 -11.14 0.28 -3.04
C LEU A 114 -11.70 -0.41 -4.30
N GLY A 115 -12.99 -0.65 -4.32
CA GLY A 115 -13.73 -1.26 -5.45
C GLY A 115 -15.09 -1.75 -5.01
N GLU A 116 -16.06 -1.73 -5.91
CA GLU A 116 -17.39 -2.28 -5.65
C GLU A 116 -17.37 -3.80 -5.61
N GLU A 117 -18.20 -4.37 -4.74
CA GLU A 117 -18.40 -5.80 -4.67
C GLU A 117 -19.23 -6.24 -5.89
N SER A 118 -18.60 -6.95 -6.81
CA SER A 118 -19.23 -7.47 -8.03
C SER A 118 -18.59 -8.79 -8.45
N ASP A 119 -19.31 -9.59 -9.22
CA ASP A 119 -18.78 -10.84 -9.79
C ASP A 119 -17.58 -10.64 -10.73
N ARG A 120 -17.33 -9.39 -11.15
CA ARG A 120 -16.24 -9.00 -12.03
C ARG A 120 -14.98 -8.52 -11.29
N LEU A 121 -14.97 -8.54 -9.92
CA LEU A 121 -13.80 -8.14 -9.16
C LEU A 121 -12.54 -8.92 -9.59
N SER A 122 -11.44 -8.20 -9.77
CA SER A 122 -10.14 -8.85 -9.98
C SER A 122 -9.80 -9.77 -8.80
N ARG A 123 -9.00 -10.80 -9.05
CA ARG A 123 -8.55 -11.72 -8.01
C ARG A 123 -7.93 -10.97 -6.81
N HIS A 124 -7.15 -9.92 -7.09
CA HIS A 124 -6.54 -9.09 -6.07
C HIS A 124 -7.59 -8.38 -5.19
N LEU A 125 -8.54 -7.65 -5.76
CA LEU A 125 -9.56 -6.93 -5.00
C LEU A 125 -10.49 -7.90 -4.25
N ARG A 126 -10.81 -9.05 -4.83
CA ARG A 126 -11.58 -10.11 -4.19
C ARG A 126 -10.88 -10.65 -2.95
N SER A 127 -9.57 -10.96 -3.03
CA SER A 127 -8.77 -11.35 -1.87
C SER A 127 -8.78 -10.27 -0.78
N ARG A 128 -8.65 -8.98 -1.13
CA ARG A 128 -8.70 -7.87 -0.18
C ARG A 128 -10.05 -7.79 0.56
N LYS A 129 -11.16 -7.97 -0.15
CA LYS A 129 -12.52 -8.00 0.44
C LYS A 129 -12.73 -9.23 1.32
N GLU A 130 -12.21 -10.39 0.90
CA GLU A 130 -12.26 -11.61 1.72
C GLU A 130 -11.49 -11.44 3.04
N VAL A 131 -10.27 -10.89 2.99
CA VAL A 131 -9.47 -10.56 4.18
C VAL A 131 -10.24 -9.62 5.11
N GLU A 132 -10.86 -8.56 4.60
CA GLU A 132 -11.69 -7.65 5.38
C GLU A 132 -12.80 -8.41 6.11
N ARG A 133 -13.55 -9.25 5.40
CA ARG A 133 -14.66 -10.03 5.96
C ARG A 133 -14.18 -10.99 7.06
N ILE A 134 -13.05 -11.66 6.84
CA ILE A 134 -12.47 -12.58 7.83
C ILE A 134 -12.03 -11.82 9.07
N LEU A 135 -11.29 -10.73 8.93
CA LEU A 135 -10.86 -9.91 10.08
C LEU A 135 -12.07 -9.41 10.89
N ARG A 136 -13.18 -9.05 10.22
CA ARG A 136 -14.42 -8.57 10.87
C ARG A 136 -15.29 -9.69 11.45
N SER A 137 -14.98 -10.96 11.26
CA SER A 137 -15.76 -12.08 11.77
C SER A 137 -15.50 -12.40 13.26
N GLY A 138 -14.45 -11.83 13.85
CA GLY A 138 -14.11 -12.00 15.26
C GLY A 138 -14.75 -10.95 16.17
N LYS A 139 -14.31 -10.93 17.43
CA LYS A 139 -14.79 -10.00 18.46
C LYS A 139 -14.06 -8.66 18.42
N THR A 140 -12.80 -8.68 17.99
CA THR A 140 -11.94 -7.49 17.93
C THR A 140 -12.46 -6.50 16.89
N PRO A 141 -12.75 -5.24 17.26
CA PRO A 141 -13.21 -4.23 16.30
C PRO A 141 -12.18 -3.95 15.21
N VAL A 142 -12.63 -3.91 13.95
CA VAL A 142 -11.77 -3.66 12.79
C VAL A 142 -12.10 -2.34 12.12
N THR A 143 -11.15 -1.43 12.11
CA THR A 143 -11.23 -0.22 11.26
C THR A 143 -10.60 -0.53 9.92
N THR A 144 -11.36 -0.38 8.86
CA THR A 144 -10.91 -0.64 7.49
C THR A 144 -10.77 0.67 6.71
N PHE A 145 -9.62 0.88 6.07
CA PHE A 145 -9.45 1.89 5.04
C PHE A 145 -9.35 1.22 3.67
N GLN A 146 -10.16 1.65 2.71
CA GLN A 146 -10.13 1.14 1.34
C GLN A 146 -9.53 2.21 0.43
N ALA A 147 -8.39 1.91 -0.20
CA ALA A 147 -7.68 2.82 -1.07
C ALA A 147 -7.62 2.30 -2.51
N ALA A 148 -7.66 3.21 -3.48
CA ALA A 148 -7.27 2.96 -4.86
C ALA A 148 -5.73 2.91 -4.98
N MET A 149 -5.16 3.41 -6.07
CA MET A 149 -3.71 3.55 -6.20
C MET A 149 -3.15 4.51 -5.15
N ILE A 150 -2.13 4.08 -4.41
CA ILE A 150 -1.37 4.95 -3.52
C ILE A 150 -0.17 5.50 -4.29
N ILE A 151 -0.10 6.83 -4.43
CA ILE A 151 1.00 7.53 -5.12
C ILE A 151 2.15 7.70 -4.15
N GLY A 152 3.33 7.18 -4.53
CA GLY A 152 4.56 7.34 -3.77
C GLY A 152 5.64 6.35 -4.23
N PRO A 153 6.93 6.63 -3.93
CA PRO A 153 8.04 5.81 -4.40
C PRO A 153 8.05 4.46 -3.70
N GLY A 154 8.07 3.38 -4.49
CA GLY A 154 8.00 2.00 -4.00
C GLY A 154 6.59 1.39 -3.96
N SER A 155 5.54 2.15 -4.26
CA SER A 155 4.20 1.61 -4.51
C SER A 155 4.18 0.82 -5.81
N ALA A 156 3.81 -0.47 -5.76
CA ALA A 156 3.88 -1.34 -6.93
C ALA A 156 3.10 -0.81 -8.14
N SER A 157 1.87 -0.33 -7.93
CA SER A 157 1.03 0.22 -9.00
C SER A 157 1.60 1.51 -9.58
N PHE A 158 2.11 2.41 -8.71
CA PHE A 158 2.74 3.65 -9.14
C PHE A 158 4.06 3.37 -9.88
N GLU A 159 4.88 2.44 -9.41
CA GLU A 159 6.14 2.06 -10.06
C GLU A 159 5.90 1.47 -11.46
N ILE A 160 4.88 0.63 -11.65
CA ILE A 160 4.51 0.13 -12.99
C ILE A 160 4.24 1.32 -13.92
N MET A 161 3.36 2.23 -13.52
CA MET A 161 3.02 3.42 -14.29
C MET A 161 4.27 4.27 -14.58
N ARG A 162 5.07 4.55 -13.57
CA ARG A 162 6.30 5.35 -13.66
C ARG A 162 7.29 4.78 -14.68
N TYR A 163 7.56 3.48 -14.61
CA TYR A 163 8.48 2.83 -15.55
C TYR A 163 7.95 2.81 -16.98
N LEU A 164 6.65 2.55 -17.16
CA LEU A 164 6.03 2.62 -18.49
C LEU A 164 6.19 3.99 -19.11
N VAL A 165 5.83 5.04 -18.38
CA VAL A 165 5.91 6.42 -18.86
C VAL A 165 7.36 6.87 -19.12
N ASN A 166 8.30 6.51 -18.24
CA ASN A 166 9.70 6.89 -18.42
C ASN A 166 10.35 6.21 -19.63
N ARG A 167 10.01 4.95 -19.91
CA ARG A 167 10.69 4.15 -20.94
C ARG A 167 10.06 4.21 -22.32
N LEU A 168 8.76 4.54 -22.38
CA LEU A 168 7.99 4.48 -23.62
C LEU A 168 7.55 5.87 -24.08
N PRO A 169 8.18 6.44 -25.10
CA PRO A 169 7.70 7.67 -25.74
C PRO A 169 6.39 7.45 -26.51
N VAL A 170 6.17 6.22 -26.98
CA VAL A 170 4.94 5.77 -27.64
C VAL A 170 4.40 4.56 -26.88
N MET A 171 3.18 4.65 -26.40
CA MET A 171 2.50 3.61 -25.62
C MET A 171 1.30 3.06 -26.38
N ILE A 172 1.25 1.75 -26.47
CA ILE A 172 0.05 1.03 -26.88
C ILE A 172 -0.76 0.77 -25.61
N THR A 173 -1.94 1.39 -25.51
CA THR A 173 -2.74 1.34 -24.30
C THR A 173 -4.04 0.57 -24.52
N PRO A 174 -4.47 -0.30 -23.57
CA PRO A 174 -5.80 -0.90 -23.61
C PRO A 174 -6.87 0.14 -23.23
N GLU A 175 -8.13 -0.15 -23.58
CA GLU A 175 -9.23 0.77 -23.27
C GLU A 175 -9.43 1.05 -21.77
N TRP A 176 -9.07 0.08 -20.91
CA TRP A 176 -9.23 0.24 -19.47
C TRP A 176 -8.34 1.35 -18.86
N VAL A 177 -7.35 1.91 -19.58
CA VAL A 177 -6.61 3.09 -19.06
C VAL A 177 -7.52 4.31 -18.88
N ARG A 178 -8.71 4.31 -19.45
CA ARG A 178 -9.75 5.35 -19.30
C ARG A 178 -10.68 5.10 -18.10
N THR A 179 -10.51 3.99 -17.38
CA THR A 179 -11.28 3.71 -16.18
C THR A 179 -10.98 4.75 -15.11
N LYS A 180 -12.02 5.20 -14.43
CA LYS A 180 -11.89 6.20 -13.37
C LYS A 180 -11.26 5.60 -12.12
N THR A 181 -10.39 6.38 -11.51
CA THR A 181 -9.74 6.05 -10.25
C THR A 181 -9.60 7.30 -9.40
N GLN A 182 -9.53 7.15 -8.09
CA GLN A 182 -9.29 8.25 -7.16
C GLN A 182 -8.05 7.95 -6.31
N PRO A 183 -6.84 8.16 -6.88
CA PRO A 183 -5.59 7.86 -6.18
C PRO A 183 -5.42 8.74 -4.96
N ILE A 184 -4.61 8.28 -4.01
CA ILE A 184 -4.27 9.01 -2.78
C ILE A 184 -2.77 9.04 -2.59
N SER A 185 -2.21 10.10 -2.01
CA SER A 185 -0.80 10.14 -1.66
C SER A 185 -0.47 9.17 -0.53
N ILE A 186 0.77 8.67 -0.49
CA ILE A 186 1.24 7.87 0.64
C ILE A 186 1.20 8.68 1.94
N GLU A 187 1.53 9.96 1.88
CA GLU A 187 1.49 10.84 3.05
C GLU A 187 0.08 10.94 3.64
N ASP A 188 -0.96 11.16 2.80
CA ASP A 188 -2.34 11.21 3.25
C ASP A 188 -2.83 9.86 3.78
N THR A 189 -2.41 8.77 3.15
CA THR A 189 -2.72 7.41 3.62
C THR A 189 -2.16 7.18 5.02
N ILE A 190 -0.90 7.51 5.27
CA ILE A 190 -0.26 7.37 6.59
C ILE A 190 -0.96 8.25 7.62
N GLN A 191 -1.35 9.47 7.26
CA GLN A 191 -2.06 10.37 8.17
C GLN A 191 -3.43 9.83 8.58
N TYR A 192 -4.19 9.22 7.67
CA TYR A 192 -5.45 8.55 8.04
C TYR A 192 -5.20 7.34 8.95
N LEU A 193 -4.19 6.52 8.64
CA LEU A 193 -3.83 5.36 9.46
C LEU A 193 -3.44 5.75 10.89
N VAL A 194 -2.70 6.83 11.06
CA VAL A 194 -2.29 7.32 12.40
C VAL A 194 -3.41 8.11 13.06
N GLY A 195 -4.08 8.99 12.32
CA GLY A 195 -5.13 9.88 12.84
C GLY A 195 -6.31 9.12 13.43
N CYS A 196 -6.64 7.93 12.91
CA CYS A 196 -7.73 7.12 13.45
C CYS A 196 -7.48 6.59 14.88
N LEU A 197 -6.23 6.58 15.36
CA LEU A 197 -5.91 6.08 16.70
C LEU A 197 -6.56 6.88 17.83
N THR A 198 -6.79 8.18 17.60
CA THR A 198 -7.38 9.11 18.57
C THR A 198 -8.87 9.39 18.32
N LYS A 199 -9.46 8.71 17.34
CA LYS A 199 -10.86 8.94 16.89
C LYS A 199 -11.71 7.70 17.15
N SER A 200 -12.50 7.74 18.21
CA SER A 200 -13.45 6.65 18.58
C SER A 200 -14.47 6.36 17.49
N GLU A 201 -14.87 7.40 16.73
CA GLU A 201 -15.82 7.33 15.62
C GLU A 201 -15.35 6.42 14.46
N THR A 202 -14.06 6.10 14.46
CA THR A 202 -13.49 5.21 13.43
C THR A 202 -13.43 3.74 13.88
N LEU A 203 -13.79 3.45 15.15
CA LEU A 203 -13.71 2.09 15.68
C LEU A 203 -14.78 1.18 15.06
N GLY A 204 -14.35 0.08 14.45
CA GLY A 204 -15.24 -0.89 13.82
C GLY A 204 -15.83 -0.46 12.47
N GLU A 205 -15.45 0.70 11.94
CA GLU A 205 -15.98 1.28 10.72
C GLU A 205 -15.13 1.00 9.49
N THR A 206 -15.74 1.11 8.31
CA THR A 206 -15.05 1.06 7.00
C THR A 206 -15.15 2.42 6.32
N PHE A 207 -14.03 2.90 5.78
CA PHE A 207 -13.91 4.18 5.11
C PHE A 207 -13.23 4.03 3.76
N ASP A 208 -13.79 4.68 2.74
CA ASP A 208 -13.11 4.90 1.48
C ASP A 208 -12.12 6.06 1.65
N ILE A 209 -10.86 5.87 1.25
CA ILE A 209 -9.84 6.92 1.26
C ILE A 209 -9.31 7.17 -0.15
N GLY A 210 -9.39 8.41 -0.58
CA GLY A 210 -8.92 8.89 -1.87
C GLY A 210 -8.48 10.34 -1.80
N GLY A 211 -7.65 10.75 -2.73
CA GLY A 211 -7.26 12.15 -2.89
C GLY A 211 -8.44 13.05 -3.25
N PRO A 212 -8.20 14.35 -3.45
CA PRO A 212 -9.27 15.31 -3.75
C PRO A 212 -9.85 15.16 -5.17
N GLU A 213 -9.13 14.45 -6.07
CA GLU A 213 -9.42 14.40 -7.50
C GLU A 213 -9.74 12.98 -7.97
N VAL A 214 -10.78 12.86 -8.80
CA VAL A 214 -11.05 11.68 -9.61
C VAL A 214 -10.36 11.88 -10.97
N THR A 215 -9.67 10.85 -11.46
CA THR A 215 -8.91 10.89 -12.70
C THR A 215 -9.08 9.57 -13.48
N THR A 216 -8.38 9.45 -14.61
CA THR A 216 -8.17 8.19 -15.32
C THR A 216 -6.70 7.79 -15.24
N TYR A 217 -6.38 6.51 -15.49
CA TYR A 217 -4.97 6.10 -15.57
C TYR A 217 -4.24 6.82 -16.71
N GLN A 218 -4.93 7.14 -17.80
CA GLN A 218 -4.42 7.91 -18.92
C GLN A 218 -4.00 9.32 -18.49
N ASP A 219 -4.89 10.03 -17.81
CA ASP A 219 -4.60 11.39 -17.31
C ASP A 219 -3.51 11.38 -16.26
N LEU A 220 -3.48 10.34 -15.41
CA LEU A 220 -2.43 10.16 -14.40
C LEU A 220 -1.04 9.98 -15.05
N MET A 221 -0.94 9.16 -16.11
CA MET A 221 0.29 8.99 -16.87
C MET A 221 0.73 10.29 -17.54
N THR A 222 -0.22 11.04 -18.12
CA THR A 222 0.03 12.35 -18.74
C THR A 222 0.54 13.36 -17.71
N THR A 223 -0.11 13.43 -16.55
CA THR A 223 0.31 14.31 -15.44
C THR A 223 1.70 13.94 -14.95
N TYR A 224 1.97 12.65 -14.77
CA TYR A 224 3.31 12.19 -14.38
C TYR A 224 4.37 12.58 -15.42
N ALA A 225 4.11 12.38 -16.71
CA ALA A 225 5.05 12.74 -17.77
C ALA A 225 5.38 14.24 -17.75
N PHE A 226 4.38 15.08 -17.54
CA PHE A 226 4.53 16.53 -17.44
C PHE A 226 5.38 16.94 -16.24
N GLU A 227 5.05 16.45 -15.04
CA GLU A 227 5.76 16.79 -13.80
C GLU A 227 7.19 16.23 -13.77
N ALA A 228 7.45 15.11 -14.45
CA ALA A 228 8.78 14.54 -14.61
C ALA A 228 9.62 15.21 -15.72
N GLY A 229 9.12 16.28 -16.37
CA GLY A 229 9.82 17.01 -17.42
C GLY A 229 10.05 16.18 -18.70
N LEU A 230 9.22 15.17 -18.94
CA LEU A 230 9.36 14.30 -20.10
C LEU A 230 8.65 14.89 -21.32
N VAL A 231 9.15 14.61 -22.54
CA VAL A 231 8.44 14.92 -23.78
C VAL A 231 7.06 14.28 -23.78
N LYS A 232 6.11 14.91 -24.45
CA LYS A 232 4.74 14.39 -24.58
C LYS A 232 4.74 12.91 -25.01
N ARG A 233 3.99 12.08 -24.29
CA ARG A 233 3.80 10.68 -24.63
C ARG A 233 2.66 10.55 -25.64
N PHE A 234 2.86 9.68 -26.63
CA PHE A 234 1.83 9.35 -27.60
C PHE A 234 1.17 8.03 -27.18
N GLU A 235 -0.14 8.03 -27.04
CA GLU A 235 -0.93 6.88 -26.61
C GLU A 235 -1.83 6.43 -27.75
N PHE A 236 -1.73 5.15 -28.10
CA PHE A 236 -2.56 4.53 -29.13
C PHE A 236 -3.45 3.45 -28.47
N PRO A 237 -4.75 3.72 -28.27
CA PRO A 237 -5.65 2.74 -27.68
C PRO A 237 -5.91 1.59 -28.64
N ILE A 238 -5.72 0.35 -28.16
CA ILE A 238 -6.05 -0.88 -28.90
C ILE A 238 -7.10 -1.68 -28.12
N PRO A 239 -8.30 -1.90 -28.68
CA PRO A 239 -9.41 -2.57 -27.99
C PRO A 239 -9.14 -4.03 -27.60
N LEU A 240 -8.24 -4.71 -28.31
CA LEU A 240 -7.98 -6.15 -28.17
C LEU A 240 -6.87 -6.51 -27.14
N LEU A 241 -6.28 -5.54 -26.44
CA LEU A 241 -5.28 -5.83 -25.42
C LEU A 241 -5.93 -6.34 -24.13
N THR A 242 -5.83 -7.67 -23.93
CA THR A 242 -6.28 -8.30 -22.68
C THR A 242 -5.34 -7.96 -21.51
N PRO A 243 -5.84 -7.99 -20.26
CA PRO A 243 -4.98 -7.81 -19.07
C PRO A 243 -3.80 -8.80 -19.01
N SER A 244 -4.01 -10.03 -19.52
CA SER A 244 -2.97 -11.06 -19.55
C SER A 244 -1.82 -10.67 -20.49
N LEU A 245 -2.10 -10.23 -21.72
CA LEU A 245 -1.09 -9.75 -22.68
C LEU A 245 -0.38 -8.51 -22.15
N SER A 246 -1.13 -7.59 -21.55
CA SER A 246 -0.57 -6.38 -20.94
C SER A 246 0.43 -6.72 -19.81
N SER A 247 0.20 -7.77 -19.03
CA SER A 247 1.10 -8.14 -17.92
C SER A 247 2.48 -8.63 -18.38
N TYR A 248 2.55 -9.38 -19.47
CA TYR A 248 3.85 -9.78 -20.06
C TYR A 248 4.61 -8.59 -20.61
N TRP A 249 3.89 -7.65 -21.22
CA TRP A 249 4.49 -6.42 -21.73
C TRP A 249 5.06 -5.55 -20.59
N VAL A 250 4.33 -5.44 -19.50
CA VAL A 250 4.78 -4.72 -18.30
C VAL A 250 6.03 -5.37 -17.71
N GLU A 251 6.13 -6.69 -17.63
CA GLU A 251 7.33 -7.38 -17.15
C GLU A 251 8.56 -7.10 -18.04
N LEU A 252 8.36 -7.01 -19.35
CA LEU A 252 9.45 -6.68 -20.30
C LEU A 252 9.96 -5.24 -20.12
N VAL A 253 9.06 -4.31 -19.82
CA VAL A 253 9.35 -2.86 -19.78
C VAL A 253 9.66 -2.37 -18.37
N THR A 254 9.23 -3.07 -17.34
CA THR A 254 9.38 -2.65 -15.93
C THR A 254 10.15 -3.71 -15.13
N PRO A 255 10.77 -3.36 -13.98
CA PRO A 255 11.37 -4.35 -13.09
C PRO A 255 10.33 -5.12 -12.25
N VAL A 256 9.04 -4.90 -12.49
CA VAL A 256 7.94 -5.55 -11.75
C VAL A 256 7.61 -6.87 -12.42
N ARG A 257 7.70 -7.97 -11.66
CA ARG A 257 7.41 -9.32 -12.15
C ARG A 257 5.95 -9.44 -12.61
N ALA A 258 5.69 -10.20 -13.67
CA ALA A 258 4.34 -10.44 -14.19
C ALA A 258 3.38 -11.02 -13.14
N THR A 259 3.89 -11.81 -12.20
CA THR A 259 3.11 -12.37 -11.09
C THR A 259 2.48 -11.31 -10.18
N ILE A 260 3.11 -10.13 -10.08
CA ILE A 260 2.60 -8.97 -9.33
C ILE A 260 1.82 -8.05 -10.26
N ALA A 261 2.37 -7.78 -11.44
CA ALA A 261 1.77 -6.86 -12.40
C ALA A 261 0.37 -7.34 -12.85
N ARG A 262 0.20 -8.65 -13.09
CA ARG A 262 -1.05 -9.20 -13.62
C ARG A 262 -2.27 -8.95 -12.73
N PRO A 263 -2.28 -9.30 -11.43
CA PRO A 263 -3.43 -9.03 -10.55
C PRO A 263 -3.72 -7.53 -10.42
N LEU A 264 -2.68 -6.68 -10.45
CA LEU A 264 -2.84 -5.24 -10.40
C LEU A 264 -3.48 -4.70 -11.69
N ILE A 265 -2.98 -5.12 -12.86
CA ILE A 265 -3.52 -4.72 -14.16
C ILE A 265 -4.98 -5.18 -14.33
N GLU A 266 -5.31 -6.40 -13.90
CA GLU A 266 -6.70 -6.88 -13.88
C GLU A 266 -7.60 -5.95 -13.04
N GLY A 267 -7.09 -5.39 -11.94
CA GLY A 267 -7.79 -4.43 -11.10
C GLY A 267 -8.01 -3.06 -11.75
N LEU A 268 -7.14 -2.65 -12.69
CA LEU A 268 -7.25 -1.34 -13.35
C LEU A 268 -8.48 -1.22 -14.28
N SER A 269 -9.08 -2.34 -14.69
CA SER A 269 -10.30 -2.35 -15.50
C SER A 269 -11.56 -1.99 -14.70
N GLN A 270 -11.45 -1.80 -13.40
CA GLN A 270 -12.55 -1.49 -12.51
C GLN A 270 -12.45 -0.07 -11.97
N GLU A 271 -13.59 0.58 -11.86
CA GLU A 271 -13.67 1.91 -11.26
C GLU A 271 -13.31 1.81 -9.77
N THR A 272 -12.37 2.67 -9.34
CA THR A 272 -11.89 2.74 -7.96
C THR A 272 -12.00 4.18 -7.44
N THR A 273 -13.24 4.68 -7.36
CA THR A 273 -13.57 6.00 -6.82
C THR A 273 -14.24 5.88 -5.46
N CYS A 274 -14.01 6.83 -4.57
CA CYS A 274 -14.63 6.84 -3.25
C CYS A 274 -16.14 7.05 -3.39
N ARG A 275 -16.91 6.21 -2.70
CA ARG A 275 -18.38 6.27 -2.65
C ARG A 275 -18.86 7.15 -1.51
N GLU A 276 -17.97 7.42 -0.53
CA GLU A 276 -18.24 8.24 0.63
C GLU A 276 -16.99 8.99 1.07
N HIS A 277 -17.15 10.00 1.90
CA HIS A 277 -16.06 10.86 2.35
C HIS A 277 -16.11 11.17 3.86
N ARG A 278 -16.82 10.38 4.67
CA ARG A 278 -17.00 10.57 6.11
C ARG A 278 -15.68 10.74 6.87
N ILE A 279 -14.64 10.04 6.42
CA ILE A 279 -13.33 10.12 7.05
C ILE A 279 -12.73 11.53 7.01
N ARG A 280 -13.06 12.33 6.00
CA ARG A 280 -12.58 13.72 5.85
C ARG A 280 -13.17 14.66 6.92
N GLU A 281 -14.35 14.32 7.44
CA GLU A 281 -15.00 15.06 8.54
C GLU A 281 -14.42 14.65 9.89
N ILE A 282 -14.14 13.35 10.07
CA ILE A 282 -13.59 12.79 11.32
C ILE A 282 -12.11 13.16 11.50
N ILE A 283 -11.36 13.12 10.41
CA ILE A 283 -9.92 13.45 10.37
C ILE A 283 -9.71 14.54 9.30
N PRO A 284 -10.11 15.80 9.60
CA PRO A 284 -10.04 16.88 8.64
C PRO A 284 -8.59 17.24 8.31
N ARG A 285 -8.31 17.33 7.01
CA ARG A 285 -7.00 17.73 6.49
C ARG A 285 -7.09 18.20 5.04
N LYS A 286 -6.15 19.04 4.63
CA LYS A 286 -5.94 19.36 3.23
C LYS A 286 -5.22 18.17 2.58
N LEU A 287 -5.90 17.48 1.68
CA LEU A 287 -5.32 16.37 0.92
C LEU A 287 -4.44 16.92 -0.21
N LEU A 288 -3.38 16.17 -0.53
CA LEU A 288 -2.52 16.47 -1.66
C LEU A 288 -3.24 16.17 -2.98
N THR A 289 -3.15 17.10 -3.92
CA THR A 289 -3.58 16.89 -5.31
C THR A 289 -2.71 15.81 -5.97
N ILE A 290 -3.16 15.25 -7.10
CA ILE A 290 -2.39 14.31 -7.90
C ILE A 290 -1.03 14.92 -8.29
N LYS A 291 -1.05 16.17 -8.72
CA LYS A 291 0.17 16.92 -9.07
C LYS A 291 1.13 17.02 -7.88
N GLU A 292 0.66 17.51 -6.72
CA GLU A 292 1.48 17.63 -5.51
C GLU A 292 2.04 16.27 -5.06
N SER A 293 1.23 15.20 -5.14
CA SER A 293 1.65 13.84 -4.80
C SER A 293 2.77 13.31 -5.71
N ILE A 294 2.67 13.57 -7.02
CA ILE A 294 3.70 13.19 -7.99
C ILE A 294 4.97 14.02 -7.77
N GLN A 295 4.87 15.33 -7.57
CA GLN A 295 6.02 16.20 -7.30
C GLN A 295 6.78 15.76 -6.04
N GLN A 296 6.09 15.48 -4.93
CA GLN A 296 6.72 14.96 -3.71
C GLN A 296 7.41 13.61 -3.97
N THR A 297 6.76 12.73 -4.73
CA THR A 297 7.34 11.43 -5.10
C THR A 297 8.62 11.58 -5.91
N LEU A 298 8.65 12.49 -6.87
CA LEU A 298 9.83 12.75 -7.69
C LEU A 298 10.98 13.31 -6.84
N LEU A 299 10.71 14.25 -5.95
CA LEU A 299 11.71 14.78 -5.01
C LEU A 299 12.29 13.71 -4.09
N GLU A 300 11.46 12.80 -3.58
CA GLU A 300 11.92 11.68 -2.73
C GLU A 300 12.82 10.72 -3.53
N ILE A 301 12.45 10.41 -4.78
CA ILE A 301 13.25 9.56 -5.67
C ILE A 301 14.61 10.21 -5.96
N ASP A 302 14.64 11.49 -6.32
CA ASP A 302 15.86 12.23 -6.64
C ASP A 302 16.77 12.39 -5.42
N GLY A 303 16.19 12.69 -4.25
CA GLY A 303 16.91 12.75 -2.98
C GLY A 303 17.55 11.41 -2.61
N SER A 304 16.84 10.31 -2.78
CA SER A 304 17.36 8.96 -2.51
C SER A 304 18.50 8.55 -3.46
N ILE A 305 18.46 8.99 -4.72
CA ILE A 305 19.53 8.77 -5.70
C ILE A 305 20.76 9.58 -5.31
N TYR A 306 20.58 10.84 -4.89
CA TYR A 306 21.65 11.71 -4.46
C TYR A 306 22.38 11.16 -3.23
N GLU A 307 21.66 10.74 -2.18
CA GLU A 307 22.22 10.13 -0.98
C GLU A 307 23.03 8.86 -1.29
N LYS A 308 22.50 7.97 -2.12
CA LYS A 308 23.22 6.75 -2.55
C LYS A 308 24.49 7.10 -3.35
N SER A 309 24.47 8.16 -4.15
CA SER A 309 25.64 8.62 -4.93
C SER A 309 26.72 9.22 -4.03
N VAL A 310 26.34 9.98 -3.01
CA VAL A 310 27.25 10.58 -2.01
C VAL A 310 27.92 9.48 -1.17
N THR A 311 27.13 8.52 -0.68
CA THR A 311 27.65 7.39 0.11
C THR A 311 28.65 6.56 -0.70
N ARG A 312 28.38 6.28 -1.97
CA ARG A 312 29.35 5.60 -2.86
C ARG A 312 30.64 6.41 -3.06
N ARG A 313 30.55 7.73 -3.28
CA ARG A 313 31.73 8.59 -3.45
C ARG A 313 32.58 8.68 -2.19
N THR A 314 31.96 8.67 -1.00
CA THR A 314 32.66 8.68 0.27
C THR A 314 33.41 7.37 0.52
N LEU A 315 32.81 6.22 0.19
CA LEU A 315 33.47 4.91 0.29
C LEU A 315 34.65 4.72 -0.70
N PHE A 316 34.62 5.41 -1.84
CA PHE A 316 35.73 5.38 -2.80
C PHE A 316 36.88 6.33 -2.46
N ARG A 317 36.68 7.31 -1.54
CA ARG A 317 37.75 8.21 -1.06
C ARG A 317 38.49 7.69 0.20
N LEU A 318 38.01 6.61 0.77
CA LEU A 318 38.59 5.95 1.96
C LEU A 318 39.34 4.63 1.60
N LYS A 319 39.57 4.37 0.33
CA LYS A 319 40.49 3.38 -0.20
C LYS A 319 41.58 4.11 -1.01
#